data_f39281cf97012e06ed05df00c4b3054e
#
_entry.id   f39281cf97012e06ed05df00c4b3054e
#
_cell.length_a   1.000
_cell.length_b   1.000
_cell.length_c   1.000
_cell.angle_alpha   90.00
_cell.angle_beta   90.00
_cell.angle_gamma   90.00
#
_symmetry.space_group_name_H-M   'P 1'
#
loop_
_entity.id
_entity.type
_entity.pdbx_description
1 polymer ?
#
loop_
_entity_poly.entity_id
_entity_poly.type
_entity_poly.pdbx_seq_one_letter_code
_entity_poly.pdbx_strand_id
1 'polypeptide(L)'
;EMCIRDRFDNGVTPYFSYSESFEPASQTDAQGKLFSPSKGKQYEAGVKYVPNDRPIVVTGALYQLTKTNNLMADPAGSFFSVEGGEIRARGVELEAKAALSASVNVVGSYTYTDAEYTTDTNYKGNTPAQVPKHMASVWGDYTLFDGPLSGLTLGTGVRYTGSSKGDPANTFTVGSYTVVDALVRYDLARVGMAGSNVALHVNNLLDREYVA
;
A
#
# COMPACT_ATOMS: atom_id res chain seq x y z
N GLU A 1 -10.18 4.92 -16.62
CA GLU A 1 -10.20 3.59 -16.00
C GLU A 1 -11.14 2.67 -16.78
N MET A 2 -10.70 1.44 -17.06
CA MET A 2 -11.52 0.39 -17.62
C MET A 2 -11.36 -0.86 -16.77
N CYS A 3 -12.46 -1.46 -16.32
CA CYS A 3 -12.46 -2.65 -15.48
C CYS A 3 -13.42 -3.69 -16.09
N ILE A 4 -12.95 -4.91 -16.29
CA ILE A 4 -13.74 -6.07 -16.70
C ILE A 4 -13.80 -7.03 -15.53
N ARG A 5 -15.00 -7.38 -15.10
CA ARG A 5 -15.25 -8.20 -13.93
C ARG A 5 -16.43 -9.13 -14.15
N ASP A 6 -16.28 -10.39 -13.78
CA ASP A 6 -17.38 -11.38 -13.76
C ASP A 6 -17.40 -12.09 -12.41
N ARG A 7 -18.58 -12.47 -11.93
CA ARG A 7 -18.77 -13.16 -10.65
C ARG A 7 -19.38 -14.54 -10.88
N PHE A 8 -18.69 -15.56 -10.45
CA PHE A 8 -19.19 -16.93 -10.44
C PHE A 8 -20.02 -17.22 -9.17
N ASP A 9 -20.91 -18.22 -9.25
CA ASP A 9 -21.80 -18.60 -8.14
C ASP A 9 -21.04 -19.08 -6.88
N ASN A 10 -19.81 -19.57 -7.03
CA ASN A 10 -18.93 -19.97 -5.94
C ASN A 10 -18.23 -18.80 -5.23
N GLY A 11 -18.56 -17.55 -5.59
CA GLY A 11 -18.00 -16.35 -4.98
C GLY A 11 -16.67 -15.87 -5.57
N VAL A 12 -16.13 -16.55 -6.57
CA VAL A 12 -14.92 -16.13 -7.29
C VAL A 12 -15.25 -15.05 -8.30
N THR A 13 -14.46 -13.98 -8.32
CA THR A 13 -14.63 -12.84 -9.22
C THR A 13 -13.26 -12.48 -9.81
N PRO A 14 -12.89 -13.03 -10.97
CA PRO A 14 -11.72 -12.53 -11.69
C PRO A 14 -11.99 -11.13 -12.23
N TYR A 15 -10.94 -10.33 -12.32
CA TYR A 15 -11.02 -9.00 -12.90
C TYR A 15 -9.73 -8.63 -13.62
N PHE A 16 -9.88 -7.71 -14.55
CA PHE A 16 -8.78 -7.00 -15.19
C PHE A 16 -9.09 -5.52 -15.18
N SER A 17 -8.11 -4.68 -14.83
CA SER A 17 -8.26 -3.24 -14.88
C SER A 17 -7.11 -2.58 -15.65
N TYR A 18 -7.44 -1.48 -16.29
CA TYR A 18 -6.52 -0.55 -16.88
C TYR A 18 -6.82 0.85 -16.38
N SER A 19 -5.81 1.55 -15.89
CA SER A 19 -5.96 2.93 -15.43
C SER A 19 -4.81 3.82 -15.90
N GLU A 20 -5.13 5.08 -16.11
CA GLU A 20 -4.16 6.12 -16.40
C GLU A 20 -4.28 7.23 -15.34
N SER A 21 -3.16 7.82 -14.99
CA SER A 21 -3.06 8.98 -14.13
C SER A 21 -2.09 10.00 -14.70
N PHE A 22 -2.20 11.24 -14.27
CA PHE A 22 -1.22 12.27 -14.58
C PHE A 22 -0.97 13.12 -13.34
N GLU A 23 0.25 13.62 -13.24
CA GLU A 23 0.70 14.55 -12.18
C GLU A 23 1.28 15.79 -12.86
N PRO A 24 0.68 16.98 -12.67
CA PRO A 24 1.19 18.21 -13.24
C PRO A 24 2.62 18.51 -12.77
N ALA A 25 3.47 18.98 -13.68
CA ALA A 25 4.80 19.45 -13.31
C ALA A 25 4.72 20.87 -12.72
N SER A 26 5.53 21.11 -11.67
CA SER A 26 5.71 22.42 -11.06
C SER A 26 7.08 23.05 -11.37
N GLN A 27 7.94 22.31 -12.06
CA GLN A 27 9.30 22.71 -12.40
C GLN A 27 9.38 23.14 -13.88
N THR A 28 10.41 23.93 -14.19
CA THR A 28 10.68 24.44 -15.54
C THR A 28 12.03 23.95 -16.05
N ASP A 29 12.15 23.90 -17.37
CA ASP A 29 13.42 23.64 -18.06
C ASP A 29 14.35 24.86 -17.99
N ALA A 30 15.53 24.76 -18.63
CA ALA A 30 16.54 25.83 -18.71
C ALA A 30 16.02 27.11 -19.41
N GLN A 31 14.95 27.04 -20.18
CA GLN A 31 14.31 28.12 -20.89
C GLN A 31 13.11 28.72 -20.14
N GLY A 32 12.81 28.22 -18.94
CA GLY A 32 11.67 28.65 -18.12
C GLY A 32 10.32 28.07 -18.56
N LYS A 33 10.31 27.08 -19.45
CA LYS A 33 9.08 26.39 -19.88
C LYS A 33 8.75 25.28 -18.87
N LEU A 34 7.48 25.21 -18.47
CA LEU A 34 6.99 24.09 -17.61
C LEU A 34 7.20 22.74 -18.31
N PHE A 35 7.66 21.77 -17.54
CA PHE A 35 7.71 20.39 -18.01
C PHE A 35 6.32 19.82 -18.28
N SER A 36 6.24 18.81 -19.13
CA SER A 36 5.04 18.05 -19.36
C SER A 36 4.65 17.26 -18.09
N PRO A 37 3.36 17.06 -17.84
CA PRO A 37 2.92 16.20 -16.73
C PRO A 37 3.55 14.82 -16.79
N SER A 38 3.96 14.28 -15.65
CA SER A 38 4.26 12.86 -15.58
C SER A 38 2.98 12.03 -15.73
N LYS A 39 3.08 10.86 -16.35
CA LYS A 39 1.93 9.99 -16.65
C LYS A 39 2.15 8.62 -16.05
N GLY A 40 1.13 8.10 -15.39
CA GLY A 40 1.07 6.72 -14.91
C GLY A 40 0.14 5.89 -15.78
N LYS A 41 0.56 4.65 -16.10
CA LYS A 41 -0.27 3.61 -16.72
C LYS A 41 -0.16 2.36 -15.89
N GLN A 42 -1.31 1.80 -15.50
CA GLN A 42 -1.35 0.56 -14.72
C GLN A 42 -2.22 -0.47 -15.41
N TYR A 43 -1.70 -1.67 -15.48
CA TYR A 43 -2.42 -2.89 -15.80
C TYR A 43 -2.47 -3.75 -14.55
N GLU A 44 -3.64 -4.28 -14.24
CA GLU A 44 -3.84 -5.14 -13.08
C GLU A 44 -4.76 -6.31 -13.47
N ALA A 45 -4.37 -7.51 -13.07
CA ALA A 45 -5.18 -8.71 -13.21
C ALA A 45 -5.27 -9.40 -11.85
N GLY A 46 -6.47 -9.69 -11.39
CA GLY A 46 -6.67 -10.25 -10.06
C GLY A 46 -7.89 -11.13 -9.94
N VAL A 47 -7.99 -11.72 -8.76
CA VAL A 47 -9.12 -12.54 -8.36
C VAL A 47 -9.56 -12.10 -6.97
N LYS A 48 -10.85 -11.81 -6.84
CA LYS A 48 -11.52 -11.57 -5.56
C LYS A 48 -12.37 -12.79 -5.24
N TYR A 49 -12.22 -13.32 -4.02
CA TYR A 49 -13.00 -14.43 -3.50
C TYR A 49 -13.86 -13.95 -2.33
N VAL A 50 -15.17 -14.10 -2.46
CA VAL A 50 -16.17 -13.78 -1.43
C VAL A 50 -17.14 -14.95 -1.37
N PRO A 51 -16.92 -15.96 -0.50
CA PRO A 51 -17.84 -17.09 -0.35
C PRO A 51 -19.21 -16.60 0.14
N ASN A 52 -20.27 -17.34 -0.23
CA ASN A 52 -21.63 -16.94 0.10
C ASN A 52 -22.01 -17.27 1.55
N ASP A 53 -21.29 -18.19 2.19
CA ASP A 53 -21.60 -18.78 3.50
C ASP A 53 -20.71 -18.23 4.65
N ARG A 54 -19.72 -17.41 4.33
CA ARG A 54 -18.74 -16.91 5.32
C ARG A 54 -18.40 -15.45 5.06
N PRO A 55 -18.25 -14.65 6.11
CA PRO A 55 -17.84 -13.24 6.00
C PRO A 55 -16.31 -13.12 5.78
N ILE A 56 -15.85 -13.66 4.67
CA ILE A 56 -14.45 -13.66 4.25
C ILE A 56 -14.34 -12.96 2.90
N VAL A 57 -13.32 -12.15 2.74
CA VAL A 57 -12.92 -11.54 1.47
C VAL A 57 -11.44 -11.76 1.30
N VAL A 58 -11.04 -12.39 0.21
CA VAL A 58 -9.63 -12.52 -0.19
C VAL A 58 -9.47 -11.94 -1.58
N THR A 59 -8.46 -11.11 -1.77
CA THR A 59 -8.11 -10.55 -3.07
C THR A 59 -6.64 -10.84 -3.35
N GLY A 60 -6.34 -11.33 -4.54
CA GLY A 60 -4.98 -11.46 -5.05
C GLY A 60 -4.89 -10.78 -6.40
N ALA A 61 -3.85 -9.99 -6.64
CA ALA A 61 -3.64 -9.26 -7.88
C ALA A 61 -2.17 -9.30 -8.31
N LEU A 62 -1.96 -9.27 -9.61
CA LEU A 62 -0.70 -8.97 -10.26
C LEU A 62 -0.84 -7.62 -10.94
N TYR A 63 0.15 -6.76 -10.79
CA TYR A 63 0.11 -5.45 -11.42
C TYR A 63 1.41 -5.08 -12.12
N GLN A 64 1.29 -4.20 -13.10
CA GLN A 64 2.40 -3.45 -13.68
C GLN A 64 2.01 -1.99 -13.78
N LEU A 65 2.77 -1.12 -13.13
CA LEU A 65 2.70 0.33 -13.21
C LEU A 65 3.92 0.85 -13.98
N THR A 66 3.68 1.73 -14.95
CA THR A 66 4.74 2.47 -15.65
C THR A 66 4.49 3.96 -15.48
N LYS A 67 5.45 4.69 -14.91
CA LYS A 67 5.43 6.14 -14.77
C LYS A 67 6.44 6.72 -15.77
N THR A 68 5.95 7.55 -16.69
CA THR A 68 6.74 8.22 -17.73
C THR A 68 6.83 9.73 -17.49
N ASN A 69 7.72 10.41 -18.22
CA ASN A 69 8.04 11.83 -18.05
C ASN A 69 8.55 12.19 -16.65
N ASN A 70 9.20 11.25 -15.97
CA ASN A 70 9.96 11.59 -14.77
C ASN A 70 11.13 12.51 -15.15
N LEU A 71 11.42 13.48 -14.31
CA LEU A 71 12.58 14.31 -14.49
C LEU A 71 13.83 13.51 -14.16
N MET A 72 14.84 13.64 -15.01
CA MET A 72 16.15 13.03 -14.86
C MET A 72 17.24 14.09 -15.12
N ALA A 73 18.49 13.79 -14.74
CA ALA A 73 19.62 14.68 -15.06
C ALA A 73 19.79 14.80 -16.58
N ASP A 74 20.18 15.99 -17.02
CA ASP A 74 20.45 16.24 -18.43
C ASP A 74 21.62 15.39 -18.92
N PRO A 75 21.43 14.54 -19.95
CA PRO A 75 22.52 13.76 -20.56
C PRO A 75 23.69 14.59 -21.07
N ALA A 76 23.46 15.86 -21.42
CA ALA A 76 24.48 16.80 -21.85
C ALA A 76 25.32 17.37 -20.67
N GLY A 77 25.03 16.98 -19.42
CA GLY A 77 25.79 17.37 -18.23
C GLY A 77 25.50 18.78 -17.73
N SER A 78 24.37 19.39 -18.12
CA SER A 78 23.92 20.68 -17.55
C SER A 78 23.40 20.47 -16.11
N PHE A 79 23.29 21.59 -15.37
CA PHE A 79 22.68 21.56 -14.03
C PHE A 79 21.14 21.47 -14.05
N PHE A 80 20.55 21.41 -15.22
CA PHE A 80 19.10 21.32 -15.40
C PHE A 80 18.62 19.87 -15.46
N SER A 81 17.34 19.70 -15.21
CA SER A 81 16.66 18.44 -15.47
C SER A 81 16.05 18.43 -16.86
N VAL A 82 15.85 17.24 -17.41
CA VAL A 82 15.13 17.00 -18.66
C VAL A 82 14.02 15.99 -18.44
N GLU A 83 12.99 16.04 -19.28
CA GLU A 83 11.94 15.02 -19.33
C GLU A 83 12.46 13.74 -20.01
N GLY A 84 11.81 12.61 -19.72
CA GLY A 84 12.02 11.35 -20.44
C GLY A 84 12.38 10.18 -19.54
N GLY A 85 12.54 10.39 -18.24
CA GLY A 85 12.71 9.29 -17.29
C GLY A 85 11.49 8.40 -17.22
N GLU A 86 11.72 7.08 -17.07
CA GLU A 86 10.67 6.09 -16.89
C GLU A 86 11.00 5.18 -15.71
N ILE A 87 9.97 4.95 -14.87
CA ILE A 87 10.02 3.98 -13.77
C ILE A 87 8.94 2.93 -14.05
N ARG A 88 9.32 1.66 -13.92
CA ARG A 88 8.39 0.54 -13.99
C ARG A 88 8.37 -0.19 -12.65
N ALA A 89 7.18 -0.41 -12.09
CA ALA A 89 6.96 -1.27 -10.94
C ALA A 89 6.07 -2.44 -11.33
N ARG A 90 6.42 -3.63 -10.88
CA ARG A 90 5.64 -4.86 -11.03
C ARG A 90 5.51 -5.53 -9.69
N GLY A 91 4.39 -6.18 -9.46
CA GLY A 91 4.23 -6.78 -8.15
C GLY A 91 3.05 -7.70 -8.02
N VAL A 92 2.92 -8.17 -6.79
CA VAL A 92 1.82 -9.02 -6.32
C VAL A 92 1.22 -8.34 -5.10
N GLU A 93 -0.08 -8.27 -5.05
CA GLU A 93 -0.83 -7.81 -3.88
C GLU A 93 -1.76 -8.91 -3.40
N LEU A 94 -1.76 -9.15 -2.10
CA LEU A 94 -2.67 -10.07 -1.43
C LEU A 94 -3.34 -9.32 -0.28
N GLU A 95 -4.64 -9.43 -0.18
CA GLU A 95 -5.44 -8.88 0.91
C GLU A 95 -6.44 -9.93 1.39
N ALA A 96 -6.60 -10.06 2.69
CA ALA A 96 -7.61 -10.91 3.29
C ALA A 96 -8.31 -10.19 4.45
N LYS A 97 -9.64 -10.29 4.49
CA LYS A 97 -10.49 -9.81 5.59
C LYS A 97 -11.41 -10.95 5.98
N ALA A 98 -11.48 -11.25 7.28
CA ALA A 98 -12.35 -12.31 7.78
C ALA A 98 -12.95 -11.91 9.13
N ALA A 99 -14.27 -12.04 9.28
CA ALA A 99 -14.90 -12.17 10.58
C ALA A 99 -14.92 -13.67 10.95
N LEU A 100 -13.96 -14.08 11.78
CA LEU A 100 -13.80 -15.49 12.19
C LEU A 100 -14.92 -15.93 13.14
N SER A 101 -15.48 -14.98 13.88
CA SER A 101 -16.66 -15.14 14.72
C SER A 101 -17.36 -13.79 14.87
N ALA A 102 -18.48 -13.74 15.61
CA ALA A 102 -19.12 -12.47 15.98
C ALA A 102 -18.17 -11.54 16.74
N SER A 103 -17.21 -12.11 17.48
CA SER A 103 -16.27 -11.37 18.33
C SER A 103 -14.90 -11.08 17.68
N VAL A 104 -14.50 -11.86 16.66
CA VAL A 104 -13.13 -11.84 16.14
C VAL A 104 -13.09 -11.41 14.68
N ASN A 105 -12.39 -10.32 14.41
CA ASN A 105 -12.07 -9.89 13.05
C ASN A 105 -10.57 -9.95 12.82
N VAL A 106 -10.19 -10.32 11.60
CA VAL A 106 -8.78 -10.32 11.15
C VAL A 106 -8.69 -9.68 9.78
N VAL A 107 -7.68 -8.83 9.59
CA VAL A 107 -7.32 -8.24 8.30
C VAL A 107 -5.83 -8.46 8.09
N GLY A 108 -5.45 -8.91 6.90
CA GLY A 108 -4.05 -9.08 6.52
C GLY A 108 -3.80 -8.57 5.12
N SER A 109 -2.60 -8.05 4.89
CA SER A 109 -2.13 -7.66 3.56
C SER A 109 -0.67 -8.03 3.37
N TYR A 110 -0.32 -8.30 2.12
CA TYR A 110 1.05 -8.49 1.69
C TYR A 110 1.23 -7.91 0.30
N THR A 111 2.33 -7.16 0.12
CA THR A 111 2.71 -6.59 -1.16
C THR A 111 4.15 -6.96 -1.46
N TYR A 112 4.38 -7.47 -2.67
CA TYR A 112 5.70 -7.57 -3.28
C TYR A 112 5.78 -6.57 -4.42
N THR A 113 6.84 -5.76 -4.45
CA THR A 113 7.08 -4.75 -5.49
C THR A 113 8.51 -4.88 -6.02
N ASP A 114 8.64 -5.06 -7.32
CA ASP A 114 9.91 -4.94 -8.03
C ASP A 114 9.84 -3.70 -8.94
N ALA A 115 10.58 -2.66 -8.54
CA ALA A 115 10.60 -1.36 -9.22
C ALA A 115 12.00 -1.04 -9.73
N GLU A 116 12.07 -0.50 -10.94
CA GLU A 116 13.33 -0.10 -11.58
C GLU A 116 13.18 1.17 -12.42
N TYR A 117 14.24 1.93 -12.54
CA TYR A 117 14.37 2.96 -13.56
C TYR A 117 14.64 2.27 -14.92
N THR A 118 13.63 2.23 -15.80
CA THR A 118 13.77 1.65 -17.14
C THR A 118 14.42 2.63 -18.12
N THR A 119 14.22 3.94 -17.87
CA THR A 119 14.87 5.02 -18.59
C THR A 119 15.33 6.08 -17.61
N ASP A 120 16.61 6.31 -17.52
CA ASP A 120 17.25 7.38 -16.73
C ASP A 120 18.69 7.56 -17.20
N THR A 121 19.23 8.79 -17.10
CA THR A 121 20.59 9.11 -17.51
C THR A 121 21.65 8.41 -16.64
N ASN A 122 21.42 8.39 -15.31
CA ASN A 122 22.40 7.93 -14.33
C ASN A 122 22.01 6.66 -13.62
N TYR A 123 20.71 6.35 -13.54
CA TYR A 123 20.18 5.36 -12.61
C TYR A 123 19.43 4.22 -13.28
N LYS A 124 19.52 4.09 -14.62
CA LYS A 124 18.89 2.99 -15.35
C LYS A 124 19.26 1.62 -14.78
N GLY A 125 18.27 0.80 -14.47
CA GLY A 125 18.41 -0.52 -13.85
C GLY A 125 18.46 -0.48 -12.31
N ASN A 126 18.57 0.71 -11.70
CA ASN A 126 18.53 0.85 -10.25
C ASN A 126 17.09 0.81 -9.72
N THR A 127 16.93 0.44 -8.47
CA THR A 127 15.66 0.52 -7.75
C THR A 127 15.44 1.95 -7.26
N PRO A 128 14.25 2.54 -7.45
CA PRO A 128 13.91 3.84 -6.87
C PRO A 128 14.07 3.84 -5.34
N ALA A 129 14.50 4.98 -4.80
CA ALA A 129 14.67 5.15 -3.36
C ALA A 129 13.34 4.98 -2.61
N GLN A 130 13.40 4.48 -1.38
CA GLN A 130 12.27 4.30 -0.47
C GLN A 130 11.15 3.37 -0.99
N VAL A 131 11.48 2.46 -1.91
CA VAL A 131 10.57 1.42 -2.40
C VAL A 131 11.00 0.07 -1.81
N PRO A 132 10.39 -0.40 -0.71
CA PRO A 132 10.67 -1.71 -0.16
C PRO A 132 10.10 -2.81 -1.06
N LYS A 133 10.86 -3.91 -1.23
CA LYS A 133 10.38 -5.05 -2.04
C LYS A 133 9.24 -5.83 -1.38
N HIS A 134 9.19 -5.84 -0.06
CA HIS A 134 8.20 -6.61 0.70
C HIS A 134 7.57 -5.73 1.77
N MET A 135 6.25 -5.69 1.80
CA MET A 135 5.47 -5.12 2.89
C MET A 135 4.41 -6.11 3.32
N ALA A 136 4.17 -6.21 4.62
CA ALA A 136 3.13 -7.07 5.17
C ALA A 136 2.48 -6.41 6.37
N SER A 137 1.19 -6.65 6.55
CA SER A 137 0.49 -6.28 7.78
C SER A 137 -0.54 -7.34 8.16
N VAL A 138 -0.72 -7.52 9.46
CA VAL A 138 -1.81 -8.31 10.01
C VAL A 138 -2.38 -7.55 11.20
N TRP A 139 -3.68 -7.41 11.23
CA TRP A 139 -4.45 -6.82 12.32
C TRP A 139 -5.50 -7.80 12.78
N GLY A 140 -5.67 -7.95 14.10
CA GLY A 140 -6.77 -8.70 14.70
C GLY A 140 -7.44 -7.91 15.82
N ASP A 141 -8.75 -8.01 15.94
CA ASP A 141 -9.48 -7.44 17.06
C ASP A 141 -10.47 -8.47 17.64
N TYR A 142 -10.72 -8.31 18.94
CA TYR A 142 -11.66 -9.11 19.72
C TYR A 142 -12.62 -8.17 20.45
N THR A 143 -13.91 -8.34 20.21
CA THR A 143 -14.99 -7.58 20.89
C THR A 143 -15.73 -8.46 21.86
N LEU A 144 -15.84 -8.04 23.11
CA LEU A 144 -16.64 -8.70 24.14
C LEU A 144 -18.10 -8.24 24.00
N PHE A 145 -19.01 -9.16 23.74
CA PHE A 145 -20.43 -8.88 23.62
C PHE A 145 -21.21 -9.18 24.92
N ASP A 146 -20.63 -9.98 25.80
CA ASP A 146 -21.26 -10.44 27.05
C ASP A 146 -20.47 -10.06 28.28
N GLY A 147 -21.13 -10.12 29.46
CA GLY A 147 -20.52 -9.87 30.77
C GLY A 147 -20.35 -8.39 31.10
N PRO A 148 -19.59 -8.07 32.17
CA PRO A 148 -19.44 -6.74 32.70
C PRO A 148 -18.66 -5.79 31.78
N LEU A 149 -17.82 -6.34 30.91
CA LEU A 149 -16.98 -5.58 29.93
C LEU A 149 -17.56 -5.64 28.51
N SER A 150 -18.83 -5.98 28.34
CA SER A 150 -19.47 -5.97 27.01
C SER A 150 -19.35 -4.60 26.37
N GLY A 151 -18.99 -4.57 25.08
CA GLY A 151 -18.66 -3.36 24.33
C GLY A 151 -17.18 -3.00 24.32
N LEU A 152 -16.33 -3.73 25.08
CA LEU A 152 -14.88 -3.59 25.01
C LEU A 152 -14.34 -4.33 23.77
N THR A 153 -13.56 -3.62 22.96
CA THR A 153 -12.78 -4.21 21.85
C THR A 153 -11.30 -4.03 22.14
N LEU A 154 -10.56 -5.11 22.04
CA LEU A 154 -9.10 -5.14 22.09
C LEU A 154 -8.57 -5.50 20.71
N GLY A 155 -7.65 -4.73 20.18
CA GLY A 155 -7.04 -4.97 18.88
C GLY A 155 -5.52 -4.89 18.95
N THR A 156 -4.87 -5.67 18.12
CA THR A 156 -3.42 -5.59 17.91
C THR A 156 -3.06 -5.88 16.46
N GLY A 157 -1.99 -5.30 16.01
CA GLY A 157 -1.49 -5.51 14.67
C GLY A 157 0.03 -5.47 14.59
N VAL A 158 0.53 -6.12 13.56
CA VAL A 158 1.96 -6.14 13.21
C VAL A 158 2.11 -5.62 11.80
N ARG A 159 3.03 -4.67 11.59
CA ARG A 159 3.40 -4.16 10.26
C ARG A 159 4.88 -4.39 10.03
N TYR A 160 5.19 -5.04 8.92
CA TYR A 160 6.55 -5.28 8.43
C TYR A 160 6.80 -4.45 7.17
N THR A 161 7.93 -3.75 7.14
CA THR A 161 8.44 -3.05 5.96
C THR A 161 9.83 -3.62 5.67
N GLY A 162 10.00 -4.14 4.47
CA GLY A 162 11.27 -4.67 3.99
C GLY A 162 12.32 -3.58 3.81
N SER A 163 13.55 -3.97 3.60
CA SER A 163 14.62 -3.02 3.29
C SER A 163 14.37 -2.32 1.95
N SER A 164 14.79 -1.08 1.85
CA SER A 164 14.71 -0.26 0.64
C SER A 164 16.03 0.42 0.32
N LYS A 165 16.20 0.94 -0.88
CA LYS A 165 17.34 1.77 -1.22
C LYS A 165 17.14 3.18 -0.66
N GLY A 166 18.20 3.77 -0.11
CA GLY A 166 18.12 5.10 0.48
C GLY A 166 18.31 6.23 -0.53
N ASP A 167 18.87 5.94 -1.72
CA ASP A 167 19.09 6.89 -2.79
C ASP A 167 18.88 6.26 -4.18
N PRO A 168 18.66 7.05 -5.24
CA PRO A 168 18.52 6.56 -6.61
C PRO A 168 19.76 5.85 -7.15
N ALA A 169 20.96 6.19 -6.64
CA ALA A 169 22.22 5.54 -7.02
C ALA A 169 22.41 4.16 -6.37
N ASN A 170 21.53 3.79 -5.43
CA ASN A 170 21.56 2.57 -4.64
C ASN A 170 22.84 2.39 -3.82
N THR A 171 23.46 3.49 -3.35
CA THR A 171 24.73 3.48 -2.62
C THR A 171 24.59 2.92 -1.22
N PHE A 172 23.42 3.04 -0.61
CA PHE A 172 23.13 2.48 0.71
C PHE A 172 21.72 1.90 0.79
N THR A 173 21.49 1.09 1.81
CA THR A 173 20.22 0.42 2.04
C THR A 173 19.68 0.80 3.43
N VAL A 174 18.43 1.21 3.47
CA VAL A 174 17.65 1.38 4.70
C VAL A 174 17.19 0.01 5.16
N GLY A 175 17.43 -0.32 6.42
CA GLY A 175 17.09 -1.63 7.00
C GLY A 175 15.59 -1.86 7.12
N SER A 176 15.20 -3.12 7.07
CA SER A 176 13.81 -3.53 7.34
C SER A 176 13.44 -3.31 8.81
N TYR A 177 12.15 -3.10 9.05
CA TYR A 177 11.64 -2.98 10.41
C TYR A 177 10.25 -3.63 10.56
N THR A 178 9.92 -3.91 11.82
CA THR A 178 8.60 -4.41 12.22
C THR A 178 8.10 -3.57 13.38
N VAL A 179 6.87 -3.12 13.32
CA VAL A 179 6.20 -2.40 14.40
C VAL A 179 4.93 -3.12 14.83
N VAL A 180 4.58 -2.95 16.11
CA VAL A 180 3.38 -3.51 16.72
C VAL A 180 2.50 -2.36 17.16
N ASP A 181 1.22 -2.43 16.82
CA ASP A 181 0.21 -1.44 17.18
C ASP A 181 -0.85 -2.08 18.08
N ALA A 182 -1.51 -1.28 18.92
CA ALA A 182 -2.57 -1.75 19.80
C ALA A 182 -3.76 -0.79 19.80
N LEU A 183 -4.94 -1.34 20.06
CA LEU A 183 -6.21 -0.63 20.20
C LEU A 183 -6.95 -1.11 21.42
N VAL A 184 -7.46 -0.18 22.20
CA VAL A 184 -8.52 -0.41 23.18
C VAL A 184 -9.67 0.53 22.83
N ARG A 185 -10.86 -0.01 22.59
CA ARG A 185 -12.08 0.75 22.28
C ARG A 185 -13.21 0.28 23.19
N TYR A 186 -14.01 1.21 23.71
CA TYR A 186 -15.18 0.91 24.50
C TYR A 186 -16.41 1.61 23.94
N ASP A 187 -17.46 0.82 23.67
CA ASP A 187 -18.77 1.32 23.26
C ASP A 187 -19.52 1.90 24.47
N LEU A 188 -19.96 3.13 24.40
CA LEU A 188 -20.63 3.85 25.48
C LEU A 188 -22.14 3.62 25.52
N ALA A 189 -22.70 2.75 24.70
CA ALA A 189 -24.13 2.44 24.70
C ALA A 189 -24.63 1.98 26.09
N ARG A 190 -23.80 1.24 26.84
CA ARG A 190 -24.11 0.79 28.21
C ARG A 190 -24.20 1.92 29.26
N VAL A 191 -23.56 3.03 29.00
CA VAL A 191 -23.62 4.21 29.89
C VAL A 191 -24.62 5.26 29.40
N GLY A 192 -25.53 4.83 28.49
CA GLY A 192 -26.60 5.69 27.99
C GLY A 192 -26.24 6.57 26.79
N MET A 193 -25.02 6.42 26.24
CA MET A 193 -24.51 7.20 25.10
C MET A 193 -24.45 6.33 23.84
N ALA A 194 -25.60 5.83 23.39
CA ALA A 194 -25.71 4.99 22.22
C ALA A 194 -25.10 5.65 20.96
N GLY A 195 -24.34 4.88 20.18
CA GLY A 195 -23.66 5.38 18.99
C GLY A 195 -22.34 6.14 19.26
N SER A 196 -21.93 6.25 20.53
CA SER A 196 -20.66 6.86 20.93
C SER A 196 -19.65 5.80 21.39
N ASN A 197 -18.37 6.04 21.16
CA ASN A 197 -17.29 5.20 21.68
C ASN A 197 -16.09 6.05 22.10
N VAL A 198 -15.24 5.48 22.94
CA VAL A 198 -13.92 6.01 23.29
C VAL A 198 -12.89 5.00 22.82
N ALA A 199 -11.84 5.47 22.17
CA ALA A 199 -10.76 4.62 21.69
C ALA A 199 -9.39 5.20 22.02
N LEU A 200 -8.48 4.32 22.45
CA LEU A 200 -7.05 4.58 22.58
C LEU A 200 -6.32 3.75 21.55
N HIS A 201 -5.62 4.42 20.65
CA HIS A 201 -4.69 3.82 19.71
C HIS A 201 -3.26 4.08 20.16
N VAL A 202 -2.45 3.02 20.17
CA VAL A 202 -1.02 3.10 20.42
C VAL A 202 -0.32 2.55 19.19
N ASN A 203 0.37 3.42 18.47
CA ASN A 203 1.22 3.02 17.34
C ASN A 203 2.63 2.76 17.83
N ASN A 204 3.29 1.76 17.24
CA ASN A 204 4.65 1.37 17.63
C ASN A 204 4.78 1.09 19.14
N LEU A 205 3.92 0.21 19.65
CA LEU A 205 3.80 -0.13 21.08
C LEU A 205 5.14 -0.54 21.72
N LEU A 206 6.06 -1.11 20.94
CA LEU A 206 7.36 -1.58 21.42
C LEU A 206 8.49 -0.55 21.25
N ASP A 207 8.15 0.69 20.88
CA ASP A 207 9.08 1.81 20.69
C ASP A 207 10.29 1.46 19.80
N ARG A 208 9.99 0.78 18.66
CA ARG A 208 11.02 0.39 17.70
C ARG A 208 11.55 1.63 16.97
N GLU A 209 12.83 1.90 17.08
CA GLU A 209 13.51 2.91 16.26
C GLU A 209 13.68 2.40 14.83
N TYR A 210 13.30 3.21 13.84
CA TYR A 210 13.44 2.92 12.41
C TYR A 210 13.55 4.21 11.59
N VAL A 211 14.11 4.08 10.39
CA VAL A 211 14.13 5.13 9.38
C VAL A 211 13.04 4.79 8.35
N ALA A 212 12.15 5.76 8.06
CA ALA A 212 11.05 5.63 7.10
C ALA A 212 11.30 6.52 5.88
#